data_5c6ddc7672515c41ef3c5e9a70a7c564
#
_entry.id   5c6ddc7672515c41ef3c5e9a70a7c564
#
_cell.length_a   1.000
_cell.length_b   1.000
_cell.length_c   1.000
_cell.angle_alpha   90.00
_cell.angle_beta   90.00
_cell.angle_gamma   90.00
#
_symmetry.space_group_name_H-M   'P 1'
#
loop_
_entity.id
_entity.type
_entity.pdbx_description
1 polymer ?
#
loop_
_entity_poly.entity_id
_entity_poly.type
_entity_poly.pdbx_seq_one_letter_code
_entity_poly.pdbx_strand_id
1 'polypeptide(L)'
;MAEETKPRQVLIYADEAGKEPFKDWLYGLRDVAGRKRILARLSRLGQGNLGDCAPVGDGVSELRMFFGPGYRAYFGEQGDTVVVLLCGGDKSSQSRDIEQAKAYWKEYLGHEEL
;
A
#
# COMPACT_ATOMS: atom_id res chain seq x y z
N MET A 1 -25.80 -14.07 6.15
CA MET A 1 -24.72 -14.15 7.13
C MET A 1 -23.62 -13.17 6.76
N ALA A 2 -23.19 -12.36 7.68
CA ALA A 2 -22.15 -11.40 7.41
C ALA A 2 -20.80 -12.10 7.21
N GLU A 3 -20.03 -11.66 6.25
CA GLU A 3 -18.67 -12.15 6.06
C GLU A 3 -17.81 -11.68 7.22
N GLU A 4 -17.03 -12.58 7.75
CA GLU A 4 -16.07 -12.21 8.77
C GLU A 4 -14.86 -11.57 8.10
N THR A 5 -14.49 -10.37 8.54
CA THR A 5 -13.25 -9.76 8.12
C THR A 5 -12.12 -10.36 8.94
N LYS A 6 -11.05 -10.75 8.28
CA LYS A 6 -9.86 -11.27 8.95
C LYS A 6 -8.85 -10.14 9.15
N PRO A 7 -8.37 -9.95 10.38
CA PRO A 7 -7.28 -9.00 10.59
C PRO A 7 -6.08 -9.36 9.72
N ARG A 8 -5.38 -8.33 9.28
CA ARG A 8 -4.18 -8.47 8.44
C ARG A 8 -2.98 -7.91 9.19
N GLN A 9 -1.85 -8.55 9.05
CA GLN A 9 -0.59 -7.96 9.48
C GLN A 9 -0.14 -7.01 8.37
N VAL A 10 0.10 -5.75 8.72
CA VAL A 10 0.53 -4.74 7.77
C VAL A 10 2.03 -4.52 7.95
N LEU A 11 2.79 -4.81 6.91
CA LEU A 11 4.23 -4.64 6.88
C LEU A 11 4.59 -3.49 5.94
N ILE A 12 5.73 -2.86 6.20
CA ILE A 12 6.25 -1.80 5.34
C ILE A 12 7.46 -2.34 4.59
N TYR A 13 7.41 -2.30 3.27
CA TYR A 13 8.56 -2.69 2.46
C TYR A 13 9.74 -1.75 2.73
N ALA A 14 10.92 -2.32 2.93
CA ALA A 14 12.18 -1.60 3.02
C ALA A 14 13.13 -2.15 1.97
N ASP A 15 13.87 -1.26 1.30
CA ASP A 15 14.88 -1.67 0.33
C ASP A 15 16.17 -2.11 1.04
N GLU A 16 17.19 -2.50 0.25
CA GLU A 16 18.46 -2.98 0.79
C GLU A 16 19.18 -1.94 1.65
N ALA A 17 18.96 -0.66 1.37
CA ALA A 17 19.54 0.43 2.14
C ALA A 17 18.72 0.78 3.39
N GLY A 18 17.62 0.07 3.61
CA GLY A 18 16.72 0.33 4.74
C GLY A 18 15.73 1.45 4.50
N LYS A 19 15.64 1.97 3.28
CA LYS A 19 14.64 2.99 2.95
C LYS A 19 13.27 2.37 2.86
N GLU A 20 12.28 3.07 3.39
CA GLU A 20 10.88 2.64 3.39
C GLU A 20 10.08 3.61 2.52
N PRO A 21 9.96 3.34 1.21
CA PRO A 21 9.35 4.31 0.28
C PRO A 21 7.95 4.75 0.66
N PHE A 22 7.14 3.83 1.19
CA PHE A 22 5.77 4.20 1.59
C PHE A 22 5.80 5.21 2.74
N LYS A 23 6.60 4.96 3.77
CA LYS A 23 6.72 5.88 4.91
C LYS A 23 7.29 7.23 4.50
N ASP A 24 8.31 7.22 3.65
CA ASP A 24 8.92 8.44 3.17
C ASP A 24 7.88 9.31 2.43
N TRP A 25 7.08 8.67 1.58
CA TRP A 25 6.00 9.36 0.88
C TRP A 25 4.97 9.93 1.86
N LEU A 26 4.49 9.10 2.78
CA LEU A 26 3.41 9.45 3.70
C LEU A 26 3.80 10.62 4.61
N TYR A 27 4.97 10.53 5.21
CA TYR A 27 5.43 11.56 6.15
C TYR A 27 6.04 12.77 5.45
N GLY A 28 6.27 12.68 4.13
CA GLY A 28 6.66 13.80 3.29
C GLY A 28 5.49 14.65 2.81
N LEU A 29 4.25 14.19 3.01
CA LEU A 29 3.07 14.95 2.59
C LEU A 29 2.91 16.20 3.43
N ARG A 30 2.67 17.34 2.73
CA ARG A 30 2.38 18.61 3.41
C ARG A 30 0.93 18.66 3.89
N ASP A 31 0.07 17.85 3.27
CA ASP A 31 -1.35 17.77 3.60
C ASP A 31 -1.54 16.94 4.88
N VAL A 32 -1.52 17.58 6.03
CA VAL A 32 -1.63 16.90 7.32
C VAL A 32 -2.99 16.22 7.47
N ALA A 33 -4.06 16.89 7.06
CA ALA A 33 -5.40 16.30 7.13
C ALA A 33 -5.51 15.08 6.22
N GLY A 34 -4.96 15.15 5.03
CA GLY A 34 -4.91 14.03 4.10
C GLY A 34 -4.14 12.85 4.67
N ARG A 35 -2.98 13.11 5.28
CA ARG A 35 -2.17 12.07 5.92
C ARG A 35 -2.96 11.34 7.01
N LYS A 36 -3.70 12.08 7.84
CA LYS A 36 -4.53 11.47 8.89
C LYS A 36 -5.61 10.57 8.31
N ARG A 37 -6.22 11.00 7.20
CA ARG A 37 -7.23 10.19 6.52
C ARG A 37 -6.63 8.93 5.89
N ILE A 38 -5.42 9.05 5.35
CA ILE A 38 -4.68 7.89 4.82
C ILE A 38 -4.42 6.90 5.95
N LEU A 39 -3.92 7.37 7.09
CA LEU A 39 -3.64 6.50 8.24
C LEU A 39 -4.89 5.80 8.73
N ALA A 40 -6.03 6.50 8.78
CA ALA A 40 -7.31 5.88 9.16
C ALA A 40 -7.70 4.77 8.17
N ARG A 41 -7.46 5.01 6.88
CA ARG A 41 -7.74 4.03 5.83
C ARG A 41 -6.87 2.79 5.97
N LEU A 42 -5.58 2.98 6.30
CA LEU A 42 -4.65 1.87 6.54
C LEU A 42 -5.02 1.08 7.77
N SER A 43 -5.54 1.73 8.81
CA SER A 43 -6.03 1.05 9.99
C SER A 43 -7.16 0.08 9.64
N ARG A 44 -8.10 0.52 8.79
CA ARG A 44 -9.17 -0.35 8.32
C ARG A 44 -8.65 -1.51 7.47
N LEU A 45 -7.64 -1.26 6.67
CA LEU A 45 -6.97 -2.30 5.89
C LEU A 45 -6.40 -3.37 6.83
N GLY A 46 -5.75 -2.96 7.91
CA GLY A 46 -5.21 -3.88 8.91
C GLY A 46 -6.29 -4.69 9.61
N GLN A 47 -7.51 -4.18 9.68
CA GLN A 47 -8.65 -4.90 10.25
C GLN A 47 -9.30 -5.87 9.25
N GLY A 48 -8.76 -5.96 8.04
CA GLY A 48 -9.28 -6.81 6.98
C GLY A 48 -10.30 -6.14 6.08
N ASN A 49 -10.55 -4.85 6.28
CA ASN A 49 -11.47 -4.08 5.45
C ASN A 49 -10.69 -3.40 4.33
N LEU A 50 -10.64 -4.03 3.17
CA LEU A 50 -9.86 -3.53 2.04
C LEU A 50 -10.45 -2.29 1.39
N GLY A 51 -11.79 -2.14 1.42
CA GLY A 51 -12.46 -1.00 0.83
C GLY A 51 -12.26 -0.92 -0.68
N ASP A 52 -12.04 0.30 -1.19
CA ASP A 52 -11.87 0.50 -2.62
C ASP A 52 -10.44 0.22 -3.04
N CYS A 53 -10.20 -1.00 -3.49
CA CYS A 53 -8.92 -1.38 -4.05
C CYS A 53 -9.12 -2.26 -5.29
N ALA A 54 -8.12 -2.27 -6.14
CA ALA A 54 -8.16 -3.01 -7.39
C ALA A 54 -6.77 -3.53 -7.74
N PRO A 55 -6.67 -4.72 -8.34
CA PRO A 55 -5.38 -5.22 -8.80
C PRO A 55 -4.85 -4.37 -9.95
N VAL A 56 -3.54 -4.17 -9.98
CA VAL A 56 -2.86 -3.44 -11.05
C VAL A 56 -1.87 -4.32 -11.80
N GLY A 57 -1.84 -5.61 -11.50
CA GLY A 57 -0.98 -6.59 -12.16
C GLY A 57 0.20 -7.00 -11.29
N ASP A 58 0.79 -8.13 -11.63
CA ASP A 58 2.01 -8.66 -11.01
C ASP A 58 1.91 -8.87 -9.49
N GLY A 59 0.69 -9.10 -8.99
CA GLY A 59 0.46 -9.33 -7.56
C GLY A 59 0.34 -8.05 -6.73
N VAL A 60 0.35 -6.90 -7.38
CA VAL A 60 0.21 -5.60 -6.71
C VAL A 60 -1.23 -5.12 -6.81
N SER A 61 -1.72 -4.52 -5.75
CA SER A 61 -3.04 -3.87 -5.71
C SER A 61 -2.89 -2.40 -5.34
N GLU A 62 -3.88 -1.63 -5.77
CA GLU A 62 -3.95 -0.20 -5.55
C GLU A 62 -5.09 0.09 -4.59
N LEU A 63 -4.81 0.74 -3.48
CA LEU A 63 -5.81 1.25 -2.56
C LEU A 63 -6.09 2.70 -2.95
N ARG A 64 -7.33 2.97 -3.35
CA ARG A 64 -7.72 4.30 -3.86
C ARG A 64 -8.42 5.09 -2.79
N MET A 65 -8.06 6.37 -2.69
CA MET A 65 -8.63 7.30 -1.72
C MET A 65 -9.15 8.53 -2.46
N PHE A 66 -10.46 8.77 -2.31
CA PHE A 66 -11.15 9.80 -3.08
C PHE A 66 -11.22 11.14 -2.33
N PHE A 67 -10.06 11.63 -1.93
CA PHE A 67 -9.93 12.96 -1.34
C PHE A 67 -8.59 13.55 -1.76
N GLY A 68 -8.46 14.88 -1.62
CA GLY A 68 -7.26 15.59 -2.04
C GLY A 68 -6.97 15.34 -3.53
N PRO A 69 -5.70 15.16 -3.90
CA PRO A 69 -5.32 14.92 -5.30
C PRO A 69 -5.57 13.49 -5.77
N GLY A 70 -6.35 12.70 -5.03
CA GLY A 70 -6.58 11.31 -5.34
C GLY A 70 -5.41 10.44 -4.89
N TYR A 71 -5.22 10.35 -3.57
CA TYR A 71 -4.12 9.55 -3.01
C TYR A 71 -4.28 8.07 -3.30
N ARG A 72 -3.16 7.38 -3.44
CA ARG A 72 -3.12 5.95 -3.69
C ARG A 72 -2.01 5.31 -2.87
N ALA A 73 -2.29 4.12 -2.35
CA ALA A 73 -1.28 3.28 -1.70
C ALA A 73 -1.21 1.96 -2.45
N TYR A 74 0.00 1.50 -2.72
CA TYR A 74 0.23 0.26 -3.45
C TYR A 74 0.74 -0.81 -2.50
N PHE A 75 0.16 -2.00 -2.60
CA PHE A 75 0.51 -3.09 -1.69
C PHE A 75 0.49 -4.43 -2.40
N GLY A 76 1.25 -5.37 -1.85
CA GLY A 76 1.17 -6.78 -2.22
C GLY A 76 0.56 -7.56 -1.06
N GLU A 77 -0.01 -8.71 -1.35
CA GLU A 77 -0.60 -9.58 -0.33
C GLU A 77 0.12 -10.92 -0.31
N GLN A 78 0.43 -11.41 0.89
CA GLN A 78 0.93 -12.76 1.10
C GLN A 78 -0.18 -13.57 1.77
N GLY A 79 -0.83 -14.43 0.97
CA GLY A 79 -2.01 -15.14 1.42
C GLY A 79 -3.13 -14.16 1.74
N ASP A 80 -3.89 -14.46 2.76
CA ASP A 80 -5.00 -13.60 3.21
C ASP A 80 -4.70 -12.90 4.54
N THR A 81 -3.46 -12.96 5.01
CA THR A 81 -3.09 -12.46 6.35
C THR A 81 -2.08 -11.32 6.35
N VAL A 82 -1.26 -11.20 5.31
CA VAL A 82 -0.19 -10.19 5.29
C VAL A 82 -0.38 -9.23 4.11
N VAL A 83 -0.28 -7.94 4.42
CA VAL A 83 -0.29 -6.85 3.44
C VAL A 83 1.04 -6.13 3.56
N VAL A 84 1.73 -5.96 2.44
CA VAL A 84 3.02 -5.26 2.38
C VAL A 84 2.84 -3.95 1.64
N LEU A 85 2.99 -2.83 2.34
CA LEU A 85 2.87 -1.49 1.75
C LEU A 85 4.17 -1.15 1.02
N LEU A 86 4.06 -0.90 -0.28
CA LEU A 86 5.20 -0.74 -1.17
C LEU A 86 5.58 0.71 -1.42
N CYS A 87 4.63 1.51 -1.82
CA CYS A 87 4.82 2.93 -2.08
C CYS A 87 3.46 3.62 -2.16
N GLY A 88 3.48 4.94 -2.26
CA GLY A 88 2.28 5.73 -2.39
C GLY A 88 2.47 6.86 -3.39
N GLY A 89 1.39 7.50 -3.75
CA GLY A 89 1.39 8.61 -4.67
C GLY A 89 -0.01 9.16 -4.83
N ASP A 90 -0.22 9.86 -5.92
CA ASP A 90 -1.54 10.41 -6.24
C ASP A 90 -1.87 10.11 -7.71
N LYS A 91 -3.02 10.63 -8.15
CA LYS A 91 -3.48 10.38 -9.51
C LYS A 91 -2.49 10.85 -10.58
N SER A 92 -1.74 11.91 -10.31
CA SER A 92 -0.82 12.48 -11.30
C SER A 92 0.42 11.62 -11.54
N SER A 93 0.80 10.78 -10.57
CA SER A 93 1.99 9.93 -10.66
C SER A 93 1.64 8.44 -10.79
N GLN A 94 0.37 8.13 -11.04
CA GLN A 94 -0.14 6.76 -10.97
C GLN A 94 0.64 5.75 -11.81
N SER A 95 0.88 6.04 -13.08
CA SER A 95 1.55 5.09 -13.97
C SER A 95 2.95 4.75 -13.49
N ARG A 96 3.72 5.76 -13.11
CA ARG A 96 5.08 5.59 -12.60
C ARG A 96 5.07 4.83 -11.29
N ASP A 97 4.13 5.16 -10.40
CA ASP A 97 4.06 4.54 -9.08
C ASP A 97 3.68 3.06 -9.19
N ILE A 98 2.80 2.70 -10.12
CA ILE A 98 2.45 1.29 -10.36
C ILE A 98 3.69 0.50 -10.79
N GLU A 99 4.47 1.02 -11.72
CA GLU A 99 5.68 0.33 -12.17
C GLU A 99 6.70 0.18 -11.04
N GLN A 100 6.84 1.22 -10.23
CA GLN A 100 7.75 1.20 -9.10
C GLN A 100 7.29 0.18 -8.04
N ALA A 101 5.98 0.13 -7.77
CA ALA A 101 5.41 -0.82 -6.82
C ALA A 101 5.66 -2.27 -7.26
N LYS A 102 5.52 -2.53 -8.55
CA LYS A 102 5.79 -3.87 -9.10
C LYS A 102 7.24 -4.27 -8.93
N ALA A 103 8.17 -3.33 -9.13
CA ALA A 103 9.60 -3.57 -8.93
C ALA A 103 9.90 -3.88 -7.47
N TYR A 104 9.34 -3.12 -6.54
CA TYR A 104 9.49 -3.35 -5.10
C TYR A 104 8.91 -4.70 -4.68
N TRP A 105 7.75 -5.06 -5.21
CA TRP A 105 7.11 -6.33 -4.88
C TRP A 105 7.96 -7.52 -5.34
N LYS A 106 8.50 -7.43 -6.55
CA LYS A 106 9.39 -8.46 -7.09
C LYS A 106 10.63 -8.63 -6.22
N GLU A 107 11.22 -7.52 -5.78
CA GLU A 107 12.39 -7.55 -4.90
C GLU A 107 12.03 -8.16 -3.54
N TYR A 108 10.90 -7.76 -2.97
CA TYR A 108 10.44 -8.30 -1.69
C TYR A 108 10.25 -9.82 -1.76
N LEU A 109 9.60 -10.30 -2.81
CA LEU A 109 9.37 -11.72 -2.99
C LEU A 109 10.68 -12.50 -3.22
N GLY A 110 11.64 -11.89 -3.89
CA GLY A 110 12.96 -12.51 -4.09
C GLY A 110 13.70 -12.70 -2.78
N HIS A 111 13.61 -11.75 -1.86
CA HIS A 111 14.21 -11.88 -0.53
C HIS A 111 13.52 -12.96 0.30
N GLU A 112 12.20 -13.07 0.19
CA GLU A 112 11.44 -14.08 0.93
C GLU A 112 11.75 -15.50 0.49
N GLU A 113 12.19 -15.69 -0.74
CA GLU A 113 12.53 -17.00 -1.30
C GLU A 113 13.90 -17.52 -0.87
N LEU A 114 14.71 -16.67 -0.27
CA LEU A 114 16.00 -17.08 0.26
C LEU A 114 15.85 -17.75 1.60
#